data_c32e9d5676ff08bdd851057d3886c209
#
_entry.id   c32e9d5676ff08bdd851057d3886c209
#
_cell.length_a   1.000
_cell.length_b   1.000
_cell.length_c   1.000
_cell.angle_alpha   90.00
_cell.angle_beta   90.00
_cell.angle_gamma   90.00
#
_symmetry.space_group_name_H-M   'P 1'
#
loop_
_entity.id
_entity.type
_entity.pdbx_description
1 polymer ?
#
loop_
_entity_poly.entity_id
_entity_poly.type
_entity_poly.pdbx_seq_one_letter_code
_entity_poly.pdbx_strand_id
1 'polypeptide(L)'
;MRLINRLFLITPFILCCLIFTTKSYSEEANLKINILNLDKPGILFLSICKDVTGFKNTVENESQEESCITSKREIDSQNLEINSKLLNGEYAISLFIDVNRDNKIDKNLFGIPKEQYGFSNNVMGKMSAPTFDQAKFVVSGPTIQNIKLRIGIPKQD
;
A
#
# COMPACT_ATOMS: atom_id res chain seq x y z
N MET A 1 -0.43 -33.22 -82.25
CA MET A 1 -1.43 -33.08 -81.16
C MET A 1 -0.65 -33.00 -79.85
N ARG A 2 -0.42 -31.77 -79.34
CA ARG A 2 0.45 -31.49 -78.17
C ARG A 2 -0.43 -31.21 -76.96
N LEU A 3 -0.36 -32.06 -75.98
CA LEU A 3 -0.96 -31.85 -74.65
C LEU A 3 -0.08 -30.91 -73.83
N ILE A 4 -0.65 -29.79 -73.45
CA ILE A 4 0.03 -28.79 -72.56
C ILE A 4 -0.42 -29.11 -71.13
N ASN A 5 0.50 -29.71 -70.34
CA ASN A 5 0.32 -29.84 -68.91
C ASN A 5 0.52 -28.49 -68.24
N ARG A 6 -0.55 -27.91 -67.71
CA ARG A 6 -0.47 -26.74 -66.79
C ARG A 6 -0.26 -27.23 -65.37
N LEU A 7 0.97 -27.12 -64.90
CA LEU A 7 1.34 -27.32 -63.54
C LEU A 7 0.90 -26.10 -62.67
N PHE A 8 -0.13 -26.31 -61.87
CA PHE A 8 -0.56 -25.29 -60.91
C PHE A 8 0.43 -25.29 -59.73
N LEU A 9 1.29 -24.29 -59.60
CA LEU A 9 2.11 -24.01 -58.42
C LEU A 9 1.22 -23.40 -57.34
N ILE A 10 0.86 -24.21 -56.36
CA ILE A 10 0.20 -23.75 -55.12
C ILE A 10 1.30 -23.25 -54.23
N THR A 11 1.46 -21.92 -54.12
CA THR A 11 2.33 -21.29 -53.10
C THR A 11 1.61 -21.33 -51.74
N PRO A 12 2.17 -21.96 -50.70
CA PRO A 12 1.60 -21.87 -49.37
C PRO A 12 1.83 -20.43 -48.84
N PHE A 13 0.76 -19.70 -48.66
CA PHE A 13 0.76 -18.40 -47.94
C PHE A 13 0.98 -18.68 -46.44
N ILE A 14 2.23 -18.65 -45.99
CA ILE A 14 2.58 -18.73 -44.58
C ILE A 14 2.16 -17.44 -43.93
N LEU A 15 0.97 -17.45 -43.30
CA LEU A 15 0.49 -16.40 -42.43
C LEU A 15 1.33 -16.42 -41.14
N CYS A 16 2.40 -15.63 -41.13
CA CYS A 16 3.23 -15.42 -39.94
C CYS A 16 2.43 -14.58 -38.93
N CYS A 17 1.70 -15.23 -38.02
CA CYS A 17 1.11 -14.57 -36.86
C CYS A 17 2.25 -14.09 -35.95
N LEU A 18 2.64 -12.83 -36.11
CA LEU A 18 3.46 -12.11 -35.13
C LEU A 18 2.66 -11.97 -33.83
N ILE A 19 2.86 -12.89 -32.91
CA ILE A 19 2.36 -12.76 -31.55
C ILE A 19 3.15 -11.64 -30.89
N PHE A 20 2.63 -10.42 -30.94
CA PHE A 20 3.10 -9.33 -30.11
C PHE A 20 2.76 -9.68 -28.65
N THR A 21 3.68 -10.27 -27.94
CA THR A 21 3.61 -10.35 -26.48
C THR A 21 3.80 -8.93 -25.94
N THR A 22 2.70 -8.23 -25.69
CA THR A 22 2.75 -6.99 -24.93
C THR A 22 3.18 -7.30 -23.51
N LYS A 23 4.44 -7.05 -23.20
CA LYS A 23 4.92 -7.10 -21.83
C LYS A 23 4.19 -5.98 -21.09
N SER A 24 3.22 -6.33 -20.25
CA SER A 24 2.57 -5.36 -19.36
C SER A 24 3.64 -4.87 -18.38
N TYR A 25 4.17 -3.70 -18.65
CA TYR A 25 5.03 -3.00 -17.69
C TYR A 25 4.08 -2.43 -16.63
N SER A 26 4.15 -2.96 -15.43
CA SER A 26 3.50 -2.32 -14.28
C SER A 26 4.27 -1.02 -14.01
N GLU A 27 3.60 0.10 -14.21
CA GLU A 27 4.18 1.43 -14.03
C GLU A 27 4.32 1.72 -12.53
N GLU A 28 5.52 2.15 -12.12
CA GLU A 28 5.76 2.63 -10.76
C GLU A 28 5.27 4.07 -10.60
N ALA A 29 4.59 4.34 -9.52
CA ALA A 29 4.12 5.66 -9.14
C ALA A 29 4.72 6.12 -7.82
N ASN A 30 4.88 7.43 -7.65
CA ASN A 30 5.35 8.02 -6.42
C ASN A 30 4.19 8.21 -5.43
N LEU A 31 4.32 7.61 -4.26
CA LEU A 31 3.46 7.88 -3.12
C LEU A 31 4.19 8.81 -2.14
N LYS A 32 3.56 9.94 -1.83
CA LYS A 32 3.97 10.86 -0.78
C LYS A 32 3.05 10.69 0.42
N ILE A 33 3.60 10.45 1.60
CA ILE A 33 2.87 10.34 2.87
C ILE A 33 3.28 11.52 3.75
N ASN A 34 2.34 12.40 4.04
CA ASN A 34 2.50 13.48 5.01
C ASN A 34 1.90 13.04 6.34
N ILE A 35 2.72 12.94 7.37
CA ILE A 35 2.31 12.60 8.73
C ILE A 35 2.12 13.90 9.49
N LEU A 36 0.90 14.13 9.97
CA LEU A 36 0.45 15.36 10.61
C LEU A 36 0.09 15.11 12.07
N ASN A 37 0.17 16.17 12.90
CA ASN A 37 -0.15 16.12 14.32
C ASN A 37 0.77 15.17 15.12
N LEU A 38 2.03 15.10 14.76
CA LEU A 38 3.03 14.43 15.56
C LEU A 38 3.25 15.24 16.85
N ASP A 39 2.97 14.63 17.99
CA ASP A 39 3.04 15.27 19.32
C ASP A 39 4.34 14.93 20.07
N LYS A 40 4.81 13.69 19.93
CA LYS A 40 6.00 13.21 20.64
C LYS A 40 6.99 12.54 19.70
N PRO A 41 8.29 12.71 19.91
CA PRO A 41 9.30 11.94 19.21
C PRO A 41 9.22 10.45 19.60
N GLY A 42 9.73 9.59 18.75
CA GLY A 42 9.75 8.15 18.98
C GLY A 42 10.21 7.39 17.77
N ILE A 43 9.86 6.13 17.70
CA ILE A 43 10.10 5.29 16.53
C ILE A 43 8.81 5.19 15.72
N LEU A 44 8.85 5.67 14.49
CA LEU A 44 7.76 5.47 13.54
C LEU A 44 7.80 4.02 13.03
N PHE A 45 6.69 3.33 13.16
CA PHE A 45 6.38 2.10 12.44
C PHE A 45 5.35 2.41 11.35
N LEU A 46 5.69 2.14 10.11
CA LEU A 46 4.83 2.38 8.94
C LEU A 46 4.69 1.08 8.14
N SER A 47 3.48 0.74 7.78
CA SER A 47 3.17 -0.39 6.90
C SER A 47 2.27 0.05 5.75
N ILE A 48 2.67 -0.29 4.51
CA ILE A 48 1.91 -0.06 3.29
C ILE A 48 1.56 -1.43 2.74
N CYS A 49 0.33 -1.86 2.87
CA CYS A 49 -0.13 -3.21 2.52
C CYS A 49 -0.99 -3.18 1.26
N LYS A 50 -0.86 -4.22 0.43
CA LYS A 50 -1.60 -4.36 -0.85
C LYS A 50 -2.78 -5.31 -0.79
N ASP A 51 -3.01 -5.96 0.34
CA ASP A 51 -4.13 -6.90 0.52
C ASP A 51 -4.70 -6.90 1.94
N VAL A 52 -5.87 -7.53 2.07
CA VAL A 52 -6.64 -7.61 3.30
C VAL A 52 -5.89 -8.34 4.40
N THR A 53 -5.24 -9.47 4.07
CA THR A 53 -4.57 -10.33 5.05
C THR A 53 -3.37 -9.63 5.66
N GLY A 54 -2.50 -9.06 4.82
CA GLY A 54 -1.33 -8.32 5.29
C GLY A 54 -1.71 -7.11 6.15
N PHE A 55 -2.69 -6.33 5.70
CA PHE A 55 -3.14 -5.17 6.48
C PHE A 55 -3.72 -5.58 7.84
N LYS A 56 -4.58 -6.60 7.87
CA LYS A 56 -5.17 -7.12 9.11
C LYS A 56 -4.11 -7.62 10.07
N ASN A 57 -3.19 -8.46 9.61
CA ASN A 57 -2.14 -9.03 10.45
C ASN A 57 -1.21 -7.95 11.01
N THR A 58 -0.83 -6.95 10.18
CA THR A 58 -0.01 -5.82 10.64
C THR A 58 -0.70 -5.00 11.72
N VAL A 59 -2.01 -4.78 11.60
CA VAL A 59 -2.76 -3.93 12.54
C VAL A 59 -3.16 -4.68 13.83
N GLU A 60 -3.54 -5.95 13.72
CA GLU A 60 -4.00 -6.75 14.87
C GLU A 60 -2.85 -7.41 15.62
N ASN A 61 -1.87 -7.95 14.91
CA ASN A 61 -0.81 -8.79 15.47
C ASN A 61 0.57 -8.10 15.48
N GLU A 62 0.65 -6.88 14.91
CA GLU A 62 1.90 -6.12 14.80
C GLU A 62 3.01 -6.90 14.06
N SER A 63 2.61 -7.86 13.21
CA SER A 63 3.51 -8.72 12.46
C SER A 63 3.97 -8.06 11.15
N GLN A 64 5.16 -8.43 10.69
CA GLN A 64 5.63 -8.09 9.36
C GLN A 64 5.08 -9.10 8.36
N GLU A 65 4.43 -8.61 7.30
CA GLU A 65 3.83 -9.43 6.25
C GLU A 65 4.53 -9.19 4.90
N GLU A 66 4.77 -10.25 4.14
CA GLU A 66 5.42 -10.15 2.83
C GLU A 66 4.63 -9.27 1.83
N SER A 67 3.32 -9.19 2.00
CA SER A 67 2.46 -8.33 1.18
C SER A 67 2.48 -6.85 1.59
N CYS A 68 3.25 -6.50 2.62
CA CYS A 68 3.39 -5.14 3.13
C CYS A 68 4.82 -4.63 2.98
N ILE A 69 4.95 -3.38 2.54
CA ILE A 69 6.20 -2.63 2.63
C ILE A 69 6.24 -1.99 4.01
N THR A 70 7.20 -2.38 4.84
CA THR A 70 7.34 -1.86 6.20
C THR A 70 8.56 -0.96 6.32
N SER A 71 8.44 0.08 7.14
CA SER A 71 9.53 0.99 7.47
C SER A 71 9.53 1.29 8.96
N LYS A 72 10.71 1.24 9.56
CA LYS A 72 10.96 1.62 10.95
C LYS A 72 12.00 2.73 10.97
N ARG A 73 11.66 3.86 11.58
CA ARG A 73 12.54 5.03 11.58
C ARG A 73 12.39 5.87 12.85
N GLU A 74 13.51 6.28 13.44
CA GLU A 74 13.56 7.30 14.49
C GLU A 74 13.05 8.64 13.95
N ILE A 75 12.18 9.29 14.70
CA ILE A 75 11.64 10.60 14.35
C ILE A 75 11.68 11.56 15.54
N ASP A 76 12.01 12.81 15.26
CA ASP A 76 12.15 13.89 16.23
C ASP A 76 11.41 15.19 15.84
N SER A 77 10.79 15.22 14.65
CA SER A 77 10.18 16.42 14.08
C SER A 77 8.67 16.37 14.07
N GLN A 78 8.02 17.54 14.12
CA GLN A 78 6.56 17.69 14.16
C GLN A 78 5.84 17.41 12.85
N ASN A 79 6.53 17.48 11.72
CA ASN A 79 5.98 17.16 10.39
C ASN A 79 6.95 16.25 9.67
N LEU A 80 6.43 15.13 9.18
CA LEU A 80 7.21 14.12 8.53
C LEU A 80 6.64 13.82 7.15
N GLU A 81 7.51 13.90 6.15
CA GLU A 81 7.21 13.46 4.79
C GLU A 81 7.97 12.17 4.49
N ILE A 82 7.28 11.19 3.94
CA ILE A 82 7.84 9.93 3.47
C ILE A 82 7.47 9.75 2.01
N ASN A 83 8.46 9.41 1.20
CA ASN A 83 8.26 9.10 -0.21
C ASN A 83 8.54 7.62 -0.45
N SER A 84 7.64 6.96 -1.18
CA SER A 84 7.74 5.56 -1.57
C SER A 84 7.39 5.40 -3.04
N LYS A 85 8.04 4.44 -3.72
CA LYS A 85 7.67 4.04 -5.08
C LYS A 85 6.84 2.77 -4.98
N LEU A 86 5.67 2.78 -5.60
CA LEU A 86 4.74 1.66 -5.62
C LEU A 86 4.33 1.35 -7.06
N LEU A 87 4.04 0.10 -7.33
CA LEU A 87 3.34 -0.28 -8.56
C LEU A 87 1.90 0.22 -8.51
N ASN A 88 1.30 0.47 -9.67
CA ASN A 88 -0.13 0.80 -9.72
C ASN A 88 -0.97 -0.28 -9.03
N GLY A 89 -1.92 0.12 -8.20
CA GLY A 89 -2.73 -0.80 -7.42
C GLY A 89 -3.48 -0.18 -6.26
N GLU A 90 -4.16 -1.01 -5.47
CA GLU A 90 -4.82 -0.61 -4.22
C GLU A 90 -3.89 -0.88 -3.04
N TYR A 91 -3.83 0.05 -2.10
CA TYR A 91 -2.99 -0.01 -0.91
C TYR A 91 -3.73 0.56 0.30
N ALA A 92 -3.39 0.07 1.47
CA ALA A 92 -3.80 0.66 2.74
C ALA A 92 -2.57 0.92 3.60
N ILE A 93 -2.57 2.03 4.35
CA ILE A 93 -1.49 2.41 5.24
C ILE A 93 -1.96 2.33 6.68
N SER A 94 -1.13 1.71 7.53
CA SER A 94 -1.18 1.82 8.98
C SER A 94 0.14 2.32 9.51
N LEU A 95 0.11 3.15 10.56
CA LEU A 95 1.32 3.61 11.21
C LEU A 95 1.07 3.93 12.68
N PHE A 96 2.11 3.84 13.48
CA PHE A 96 2.12 4.30 14.87
C PHE A 96 3.49 4.83 15.27
N ILE A 97 3.52 5.57 16.38
CA ILE A 97 4.73 6.13 16.96
C ILE A 97 4.96 5.45 18.30
N ASP A 98 5.98 4.61 18.36
CA ASP A 98 6.47 3.95 19.56
C ASP A 98 7.33 4.92 20.36
N VAL A 99 6.76 5.48 21.43
CA VAL A 99 7.41 6.49 22.27
C VAL A 99 8.31 5.86 23.31
N ASN A 100 7.92 4.70 23.87
CA ASN A 100 8.67 3.99 24.91
C ASN A 100 9.73 3.01 24.37
N ARG A 101 9.75 2.79 23.02
CA ARG A 101 10.75 1.98 22.30
C ARG A 101 10.69 0.48 22.61
N ASP A 102 9.52 -0.04 22.92
CA ASP A 102 9.31 -1.47 23.17
C ASP A 102 8.92 -2.27 21.91
N ASN A 103 8.87 -1.60 20.75
CA ASN A 103 8.59 -2.12 19.41
C ASN A 103 7.16 -2.61 19.18
N LYS A 104 6.22 -2.10 19.93
CA LYS A 104 4.79 -2.40 19.76
C LYS A 104 3.96 -1.18 20.16
N ILE A 105 2.71 -1.13 19.70
CA ILE A 105 1.78 -0.08 20.10
C ILE A 105 1.19 -0.35 21.47
N ASP A 106 1.39 0.55 22.40
CA ASP A 106 0.80 0.48 23.74
C ASP A 106 -0.72 0.63 23.68
N LYS A 107 -1.43 -0.26 24.39
CA LYS A 107 -2.89 -0.23 24.50
C LYS A 107 -3.31 -0.25 25.98
N ASN A 108 -4.48 0.31 26.27
CA ASN A 108 -5.09 0.17 27.60
C ASN A 108 -5.83 -1.17 27.74
N LEU A 109 -6.46 -1.41 28.90
CA LEU A 109 -7.20 -2.65 29.19
C LEU A 109 -8.38 -2.92 28.22
N PHE A 110 -8.82 -1.91 27.49
CA PHE A 110 -9.89 -2.01 26.49
C PHE A 110 -9.36 -2.13 25.05
N GLY A 111 -8.05 -2.31 24.88
CA GLY A 111 -7.41 -2.40 23.58
C GLY A 111 -7.27 -1.06 22.83
N ILE A 112 -7.51 0.07 23.51
CA ILE A 112 -7.42 1.41 22.93
C ILE A 112 -5.97 1.87 22.96
N PRO A 113 -5.39 2.32 21.83
CA PRO A 113 -4.03 2.81 21.77
C PRO A 113 -3.76 3.98 22.71
N LYS A 114 -2.65 3.93 23.43
CA LYS A 114 -2.11 5.01 24.27
C LYS A 114 -1.07 5.84 23.53
N GLU A 115 -0.55 5.33 22.43
CA GLU A 115 0.41 5.97 21.57
C GLU A 115 -0.26 6.52 20.30
N GLN A 116 0.44 7.41 19.61
CA GLN A 116 -0.08 8.03 18.40
C GLN A 116 -0.11 7.02 17.24
N TYR A 117 -1.23 6.96 16.55
CA TYR A 117 -1.42 6.10 15.39
C TYR A 117 -2.25 6.79 14.30
N GLY A 118 -2.22 6.23 13.10
CA GLY A 118 -2.98 6.74 11.96
C GLY A 118 -3.14 5.72 10.86
N PHE A 119 -4.13 5.97 9.99
CA PHE A 119 -4.44 5.15 8.82
C PHE A 119 -4.64 6.04 7.59
N SER A 120 -4.39 5.46 6.40
CA SER A 120 -4.75 6.12 5.14
C SER A 120 -6.21 6.57 5.13
N ASN A 121 -6.51 7.61 4.37
CA ASN A 121 -7.82 8.27 4.31
C ASN A 121 -8.32 8.82 5.67
N ASN A 122 -7.48 8.80 6.69
CA ASN A 122 -7.84 9.18 8.07
C ASN A 122 -9.05 8.41 8.64
N VAL A 123 -9.30 7.21 8.14
CA VAL A 123 -10.42 6.37 8.60
C VAL A 123 -10.23 5.90 10.03
N MET A 124 -11.34 5.57 10.67
CA MET A 124 -11.40 4.98 12.00
C MET A 124 -12.37 3.82 12.00
N GLY A 125 -11.96 2.72 12.62
CA GLY A 125 -12.89 1.69 13.01
C GLY A 125 -13.78 2.15 14.17
N LYS A 126 -14.94 1.57 14.32
CA LYS A 126 -15.88 1.96 15.41
C LYS A 126 -15.40 1.55 16.79
N MET A 127 -14.89 0.31 16.93
CA MET A 127 -14.40 -0.27 18.20
C MET A 127 -13.11 -1.08 18.00
N SER A 128 -12.57 -1.07 16.82
CA SER A 128 -11.34 -1.78 16.42
C SER A 128 -10.61 -0.94 15.38
N ALA A 129 -9.45 -1.41 14.93
CA ALA A 129 -8.81 -0.83 13.76
C ALA A 129 -9.72 -0.92 12.52
N PRO A 130 -9.57 0.00 11.54
CA PRO A 130 -10.32 -0.08 10.29
C PRO A 130 -9.94 -1.32 9.49
N THR A 131 -10.84 -1.75 8.62
CA THR A 131 -10.56 -2.80 7.63
C THR A 131 -9.72 -2.25 6.47
N PHE A 132 -9.09 -3.15 5.70
CA PHE A 132 -8.39 -2.78 4.46
C PHE A 132 -9.31 -1.97 3.53
N ASP A 133 -10.54 -2.42 3.30
CA ASP A 133 -11.49 -1.74 2.42
C ASP A 133 -11.86 -0.33 2.87
N GLN A 134 -11.83 -0.07 4.17
CA GLN A 134 -12.05 1.28 4.71
C GLN A 134 -10.83 2.18 4.52
N ALA A 135 -9.63 1.61 4.65
CA ALA A 135 -8.37 2.34 4.59
C ALA A 135 -7.79 2.44 3.17
N LYS A 136 -8.20 1.59 2.23
CA LYS A 136 -7.59 1.49 0.91
C LYS A 136 -7.73 2.76 0.07
N PHE A 137 -6.70 3.02 -0.72
CA PHE A 137 -6.65 4.06 -1.74
C PHE A 137 -5.97 3.51 -3.00
N VAL A 138 -6.19 4.17 -4.13
CA VAL A 138 -5.65 3.76 -5.43
C VAL A 138 -4.38 4.53 -5.71
N VAL A 139 -3.34 3.82 -6.15
CA VAL A 139 -2.13 4.37 -6.74
C VAL A 139 -2.17 4.07 -8.25
N SER A 140 -2.32 5.11 -9.06
CA SER A 140 -2.32 5.02 -10.53
C SER A 140 -1.51 6.16 -11.17
N GLY A 141 -0.64 6.79 -10.38
CA GLY A 141 0.20 7.94 -10.69
C GLY A 141 0.65 8.61 -9.40
N PRO A 142 1.24 9.82 -9.44
CA PRO A 142 1.65 10.54 -8.24
C PRO A 142 0.48 10.68 -7.27
N THR A 143 0.63 10.11 -6.07
CA THR A 143 -0.43 10.00 -5.06
C THR A 143 0.05 10.62 -3.75
N ILE A 144 -0.85 11.32 -3.03
CA ILE A 144 -0.55 11.92 -1.73
C ILE A 144 -1.53 11.40 -0.69
N GLN A 145 -1.00 10.93 0.44
CA GLN A 145 -1.76 10.60 1.64
C GLN A 145 -1.39 11.55 2.78
N ASN A 146 -2.37 12.27 3.30
CA ASN A 146 -2.21 13.11 4.48
C ASN A 146 -2.80 12.38 5.68
N ILE A 147 -1.94 11.81 6.54
CA ILE A 147 -2.36 11.02 7.69
C ILE A 147 -2.22 11.84 8.96
N LYS A 148 -3.33 12.09 9.62
CA LYS A 148 -3.39 12.78 10.91
C LYS A 148 -3.25 11.76 12.04
N LEU A 149 -2.19 11.91 12.83
CA LEU A 149 -2.00 11.09 14.03
C LEU A 149 -3.04 11.43 15.11
N ARG A 150 -3.37 10.44 15.91
CA ARG A 150 -4.29 10.53 17.04
C ARG A 150 -3.93 9.55 18.14
N ILE A 151 -4.45 9.80 19.34
CA ILE A 151 -4.32 8.92 20.51
C ILE A 151 -5.73 8.56 20.97
N GLY A 152 -5.92 7.34 21.42
CA GLY A 152 -7.21 6.89 21.93
C GLY A 152 -8.30 6.78 20.86
N ILE A 153 -9.55 6.86 21.25
CA ILE A 153 -10.71 6.94 20.35
C ILE A 153 -11.05 8.40 20.15
N PRO A 154 -10.99 8.95 18.94
CA PRO A 154 -11.43 10.32 18.68
C PRO A 154 -12.89 10.48 19.04
N LYS A 155 -13.24 11.61 19.64
CA LYS A 155 -14.65 11.99 19.79
C LYS A 155 -15.25 12.13 18.40
N GLN A 156 -16.39 11.50 18.18
CA GLN A 156 -17.19 11.74 16.98
C GLN A 156 -17.86 13.12 17.19
N ASP A 157 -17.50 14.07 16.33
CA ASP A 157 -18.17 15.37 16.24
C ASP A 157 -19.53 15.22 15.58
#